data_7b6000c1b3d74babe31982dc78b483ff
#
_entry.id   7b6000c1b3d74babe31982dc78b483ff
#
_cell.length_a   1.000
_cell.length_b   1.000
_cell.length_c   1.000
_cell.angle_alpha   90.00
_cell.angle_beta   90.00
_cell.angle_gamma   90.00
#
_symmetry.space_group_name_H-M   'P 1'
#
loop_
_entity.id
_entity.type
_entity.pdbx_description
1 polymer ?
#
loop_
_entity_poly.entity_id
_entity_poly.type
_entity_poly.pdbx_seq_one_letter_code
_entity_poly.pdbx_strand_id
1 'polypeptide(L)'
;MIGRRKQVALALTGLLAAAAACQNQVRHESAGTGRPAPSAARAFTLVASGDVLPHSSVIERAGYDADGNGYDFRPMLFGVEPVVSRADLALCHMETVYGADGDYSGYPVFKSPPQIAQGLAATGYDGCSTASDHALDDGAAGIRRTLDAMDRAGLRHAGTARTQDEARSVTMLQAGGARVAHLSYAFGTNDIPLPTGQPWAVDLIDRDRMIADARAARQAGADVVVVSVHWGTEWQDAPDRLQLTLAQQLTASKTNGRPDIDLILGTHAHVPQAYEKVNGTWVIYGLGDQIAGEMYNDKGVQDSRGNDSTLGRFTFAPPVRPGARWQVTKAEYIPQMYDLDSGRVRDLNQAISDGAELEGVRDRIREVVLSRGAADDGLVMGE
;
A
#
# COMPACT_ATOMS: atom_id res chain seq x y z
N MET A 1 -20.65 -59.18 64.92
CA MET A 1 -19.49 -59.84 65.53
C MET A 1 -18.34 -58.86 65.48
N ILE A 2 -18.04 -58.17 66.60
CA ILE A 2 -16.92 -58.44 67.49
C ILE A 2 -15.58 -58.30 66.76
N GLY A 3 -14.66 -57.36 66.99
CA GLY A 3 -14.24 -56.69 68.24
C GLY A 3 -13.11 -55.71 67.89
N ARG A 4 -13.08 -54.66 68.57
CA ARG A 4 -12.29 -54.24 69.73
C ARG A 4 -10.82 -53.96 69.49
N ARG A 5 -10.47 -52.71 69.72
CA ARG A 5 -9.46 -52.12 70.62
C ARG A 5 -7.97 -52.33 70.23
N LYS A 6 -7.13 -51.30 70.30
CA LYS A 6 -6.66 -50.57 71.49
C LYS A 6 -5.90 -49.27 71.11
N GLN A 7 -6.09 -48.28 71.95
CA GLN A 7 -5.26 -47.09 72.13
C GLN A 7 -3.90 -47.45 72.75
N VAL A 8 -2.88 -46.69 72.42
CA VAL A 8 -1.81 -46.33 73.34
C VAL A 8 -1.33 -44.93 73.04
N ALA A 9 -1.40 -44.07 74.06
CA ALA A 9 -0.79 -42.79 74.18
C ALA A 9 0.54 -42.87 74.94
N LEU A 10 1.48 -41.97 74.61
CA LEU A 10 2.51 -41.39 75.50
C LEU A 10 3.23 -40.30 74.70
N ALA A 11 3.19 -39.09 74.99
CA ALA A 11 3.56 -38.16 76.04
C ALA A 11 5.04 -37.74 75.98
N LEU A 12 5.18 -36.43 75.89
CA LEU A 12 6.20 -35.45 76.30
C LEU A 12 7.66 -35.65 75.85
N THR A 13 8.24 -34.59 75.30
CA THR A 13 8.96 -33.52 76.01
C THR A 13 9.38 -32.40 75.01
N GLY A 14 9.30 -31.17 75.46
CA GLY A 14 9.58 -29.98 74.74
C GLY A 14 11.07 -29.61 74.70
N LEU A 15 11.38 -28.75 73.79
CA LEU A 15 12.48 -27.79 73.83
C LEU A 15 12.11 -26.51 73.07
N LEU A 16 12.10 -25.42 73.82
CA LEU A 16 12.03 -24.07 73.28
C LEU A 16 13.30 -23.72 72.54
N ALA A 17 13.20 -23.26 71.28
CA ALA A 17 14.25 -22.47 70.67
C ALA A 17 13.55 -21.30 69.93
N ALA A 18 13.79 -20.11 70.44
CA ALA A 18 13.38 -18.85 69.84
C ALA A 18 14.19 -18.64 68.54
N ALA A 19 13.55 -18.49 67.41
CA ALA A 19 14.14 -18.01 66.19
C ALA A 19 13.26 -16.92 65.61
N ALA A 20 13.86 -15.78 65.36
CA ALA A 20 13.28 -14.52 64.89
C ALA A 20 12.41 -14.67 63.64
N ALA A 21 11.22 -14.10 63.70
CA ALA A 21 10.33 -13.95 62.57
C ALA A 21 10.87 -12.87 61.61
N CYS A 22 11.52 -13.28 60.52
CA CYS A 22 11.63 -12.43 59.34
C CYS A 22 10.29 -12.50 58.61
N GLN A 23 9.49 -11.46 58.74
CA GLN A 23 8.30 -11.24 57.90
C GLN A 23 8.77 -10.90 56.49
N ASN A 24 8.83 -11.88 55.60
CA ASN A 24 8.85 -11.65 54.17
C ASN A 24 7.44 -11.17 53.75
N GLN A 25 7.27 -9.85 53.64
CA GLN A 25 6.17 -9.25 52.87
C GLN A 25 6.40 -9.63 51.40
N VAL A 26 5.69 -10.64 50.94
CA VAL A 26 5.49 -10.85 49.50
C VAL A 26 4.62 -9.68 49.00
N ARG A 27 5.29 -8.67 48.45
CA ARG A 27 4.61 -7.70 47.62
C ARG A 27 4.05 -8.46 46.42
N HIS A 28 2.73 -8.62 46.38
CA HIS A 28 2.04 -8.86 45.14
C HIS A 28 2.25 -7.61 44.25
N GLU A 29 3.26 -7.65 43.43
CA GLU A 29 3.34 -6.80 42.27
C GLU A 29 2.16 -7.20 41.37
N SER A 30 1.11 -6.39 41.41
CA SER A 30 0.09 -6.37 40.36
C SER A 30 0.84 -6.18 39.05
N ALA A 31 0.88 -7.23 38.23
CA ALA A 31 1.30 -7.13 36.84
C ALA A 31 0.31 -6.17 36.17
N GLY A 32 0.63 -4.89 36.22
CA GLY A 32 0.01 -3.89 35.42
C GLY A 32 0.25 -4.32 33.98
N THR A 33 -0.82 -4.57 33.24
CA THR A 33 -0.79 -4.66 31.78
C THR A 33 -0.41 -3.28 31.26
N GLY A 34 0.85 -2.94 31.41
CA GLY A 34 1.43 -1.75 30.81
C GLY A 34 1.40 -1.92 29.30
N ARG A 35 0.51 -1.17 28.67
CA ARG A 35 0.60 -0.93 27.22
C ARG A 35 2.06 -0.57 26.94
N PRO A 36 2.74 -1.25 25.98
CA PRO A 36 4.11 -0.91 25.64
C PRO A 36 4.20 0.60 25.41
N ALA A 37 5.20 1.25 26.02
CA ALA A 37 5.43 2.66 25.76
C ALA A 37 5.56 2.85 24.23
N PRO A 38 4.89 3.86 23.65
CA PRO A 38 5.01 4.11 22.22
C PRO A 38 6.50 4.24 21.89
N SER A 39 6.98 3.48 20.89
CA SER A 39 8.36 3.60 20.43
C SER A 39 8.59 5.05 20.02
N ALA A 40 9.75 5.61 20.36
CA ALA A 40 10.07 6.99 19.98
C ALA A 40 9.92 7.14 18.46
N ALA A 41 9.22 8.21 18.04
CA ALA A 41 9.02 8.47 16.62
C ALA A 41 10.38 8.67 15.94
N ARG A 42 10.62 7.93 14.84
CA ARG A 42 11.80 8.03 13.99
C ARG A 42 11.40 8.30 12.54
N ALA A 43 12.32 8.83 11.75
CA ALA A 43 12.08 8.93 10.32
C ALA A 43 11.76 7.55 9.73
N PHE A 44 10.87 7.52 8.75
CA PHE A 44 10.51 6.31 8.01
C PHE A 44 10.48 6.57 6.51
N THR A 45 10.70 5.53 5.73
CA THR A 45 10.57 5.53 4.28
C THR A 45 9.23 4.92 3.86
N LEU A 46 8.52 5.62 2.97
CA LEU A 46 7.37 5.10 2.26
C LEU A 46 7.75 4.89 0.81
N VAL A 47 7.52 3.69 0.28
CA VAL A 47 7.63 3.36 -1.15
C VAL A 47 6.24 3.12 -1.72
N ALA A 48 5.98 3.63 -2.92
CA ALA A 48 4.74 3.39 -3.64
C ALA A 48 5.02 2.97 -5.08
N SER A 49 4.29 1.98 -5.59
CA SER A 49 4.29 1.57 -6.99
C SER A 49 2.97 1.90 -7.68
N GLY A 50 3.02 1.90 -9.01
CA GLY A 50 1.84 2.09 -9.85
C GLY A 50 1.03 0.83 -10.06
N ASP A 51 0.38 0.77 -11.21
CA ASP A 51 -0.70 -0.16 -11.50
C ASP A 51 -0.19 -1.61 -11.60
N VAL A 52 -0.84 -2.49 -10.87
CA VAL A 52 -0.71 -3.94 -11.02
C VAL A 52 -1.91 -4.39 -11.84
N LEU A 53 -1.69 -4.50 -13.17
CA LEU A 53 -2.72 -4.73 -14.19
C LEU A 53 -2.38 -5.96 -15.05
N PRO A 54 -2.49 -7.19 -14.51
CA PRO A 54 -2.07 -8.39 -15.24
C PRO A 54 -2.91 -8.66 -16.48
N HIS A 55 -2.37 -8.36 -17.67
CA HIS A 55 -2.92 -8.84 -18.94
C HIS A 55 -2.72 -10.35 -19.09
N SER A 56 -3.32 -10.94 -20.13
CA SER A 56 -3.25 -12.38 -20.36
C SER A 56 -1.82 -12.91 -20.41
N SER A 57 -0.89 -12.18 -21.05
CA SER A 57 0.53 -12.56 -21.11
C SER A 57 1.20 -12.63 -19.72
N VAL A 58 0.80 -11.79 -18.78
CA VAL A 58 1.29 -11.83 -17.38
C VAL A 58 0.70 -13.02 -16.63
N ILE A 59 -0.60 -13.31 -16.83
CA ILE A 59 -1.26 -14.46 -16.23
C ILE A 59 -0.61 -15.77 -16.73
N GLU A 60 -0.38 -15.89 -18.06
CA GLU A 60 0.32 -17.02 -18.67
C GLU A 60 1.74 -17.17 -18.11
N ARG A 61 2.45 -16.06 -17.96
CA ARG A 61 3.81 -16.05 -17.39
C ARG A 61 3.81 -16.53 -15.94
N ALA A 62 2.85 -16.10 -15.12
CA ALA A 62 2.71 -16.57 -13.74
C ALA A 62 2.41 -18.08 -13.67
N GLY A 63 1.62 -18.60 -14.61
CA GLY A 63 1.40 -20.04 -14.75
C GLY A 63 2.67 -20.80 -15.13
N TYR A 64 3.48 -20.25 -16.04
CA TYR A 64 4.78 -20.81 -16.41
C TYR A 64 5.74 -20.82 -15.22
N ASP A 65 5.82 -19.71 -14.47
CA ASP A 65 6.71 -19.56 -13.30
C ASP A 65 6.30 -20.50 -12.13
N ALA A 66 5.08 -21.01 -12.12
CA ALA A 66 4.57 -21.99 -11.16
C ALA A 66 4.74 -23.46 -11.61
N ASP A 67 5.47 -23.72 -12.70
CA ASP A 67 5.64 -25.06 -13.28
C ASP A 67 4.29 -25.79 -13.49
N GLY A 68 3.24 -25.03 -13.86
CA GLY A 68 1.89 -25.55 -14.08
C GLY A 68 1.08 -25.89 -12.82
N ASN A 69 1.58 -25.56 -11.63
CA ASN A 69 0.90 -25.79 -10.36
C ASN A 69 0.24 -24.49 -9.83
N GLY A 70 -0.67 -23.90 -10.61
CA GLY A 70 -1.32 -22.65 -10.30
C GLY A 70 -0.56 -21.45 -10.88
N TYR A 71 -0.34 -20.40 -10.09
CA TYR A 71 0.27 -19.15 -10.54
C TYR A 71 1.29 -18.64 -9.52
N ASP A 72 2.48 -18.24 -9.97
CA ASP A 72 3.51 -17.63 -9.13
C ASP A 72 3.93 -16.26 -9.69
N PHE A 73 3.58 -15.20 -8.98
CA PHE A 73 3.92 -13.82 -9.35
C PHE A 73 5.21 -13.30 -8.68
N ARG A 74 5.80 -14.06 -7.75
CA ARG A 74 7.01 -13.63 -7.03
C ARG A 74 8.20 -13.38 -7.96
N PRO A 75 8.49 -14.25 -8.94
CA PRO A 75 9.64 -14.03 -9.83
C PRO A 75 9.52 -12.73 -10.64
N MET A 76 8.30 -12.27 -10.95
CA MET A 76 8.10 -11.03 -11.71
C MET A 76 8.61 -9.80 -10.95
N LEU A 77 8.59 -9.82 -9.63
CA LEU A 77 8.88 -8.69 -8.76
C LEU A 77 10.30 -8.70 -8.16
N PHE A 78 11.12 -9.73 -8.45
CA PHE A 78 12.48 -9.84 -7.88
C PHE A 78 13.37 -8.62 -8.15
N GLY A 79 13.21 -7.95 -9.29
CA GLY A 79 14.01 -6.78 -9.63
C GLY A 79 13.73 -5.55 -8.76
N VAL A 80 12.53 -5.47 -8.14
CA VAL A 80 12.14 -4.35 -7.28
C VAL A 80 12.04 -4.73 -5.80
N GLU A 81 12.09 -6.01 -5.48
CA GLU A 81 12.08 -6.51 -4.10
C GLU A 81 13.12 -5.80 -3.20
N PRO A 82 14.38 -5.56 -3.63
CA PRO A 82 15.37 -4.89 -2.79
C PRO A 82 14.98 -3.47 -2.38
N VAL A 83 14.19 -2.75 -3.19
CA VAL A 83 13.70 -1.40 -2.87
C VAL A 83 12.47 -1.48 -1.97
N VAL A 84 11.51 -2.34 -2.35
CA VAL A 84 10.21 -2.48 -1.65
C VAL A 84 10.41 -3.08 -0.26
N SER A 85 11.15 -4.19 -0.13
CA SER A 85 11.34 -4.90 1.16
C SER A 85 12.14 -4.11 2.20
N ARG A 86 12.92 -3.11 1.78
CA ARG A 86 13.68 -2.23 2.70
C ARG A 86 12.91 -1.00 3.14
N ALA A 87 11.74 -0.73 2.56
CA ALA A 87 10.89 0.36 3.00
C ALA A 87 10.31 0.07 4.40
N ASP A 88 10.08 1.12 5.18
CA ASP A 88 9.34 1.00 6.45
C ASP A 88 7.83 0.84 6.20
N LEU A 89 7.36 1.25 5.02
CA LEU A 89 5.99 1.11 4.52
C LEU A 89 6.01 1.07 2.99
N ALA A 90 5.43 0.04 2.40
CA ALA A 90 5.31 -0.11 0.96
C ALA A 90 3.85 -0.26 0.52
N LEU A 91 3.43 0.57 -0.44
CA LEU A 91 2.07 0.61 -0.99
C LEU A 91 2.07 0.27 -2.48
N CYS A 92 1.14 -0.58 -2.91
CA CYS A 92 0.86 -0.86 -4.33
C CYS A 92 -0.50 -0.31 -4.76
N HIS A 93 -0.75 -0.28 -6.05
CA HIS A 93 -2.09 -0.14 -6.61
C HIS A 93 -2.50 -1.45 -7.27
N MET A 94 -3.52 -2.13 -6.72
CA MET A 94 -4.12 -3.31 -7.35
C MET A 94 -5.31 -2.87 -8.17
N GLU A 95 -5.13 -2.76 -9.46
CA GLU A 95 -6.13 -2.20 -10.36
C GLU A 95 -7.24 -3.20 -10.65
N THR A 96 -6.91 -4.49 -10.73
CA THR A 96 -7.86 -5.53 -11.12
C THR A 96 -8.50 -6.22 -9.92
N VAL A 97 -9.71 -6.76 -10.12
CA VAL A 97 -10.31 -7.70 -9.18
C VAL A 97 -9.76 -9.12 -9.38
N TYR A 98 -9.92 -9.96 -8.36
CA TYR A 98 -9.52 -11.37 -8.47
C TYR A 98 -10.69 -12.24 -8.92
N GLY A 99 -10.41 -13.09 -9.91
CA GLY A 99 -11.36 -14.02 -10.45
C GLY A 99 -11.71 -15.17 -9.49
N ALA A 100 -12.75 -15.93 -9.84
CA ALA A 100 -13.03 -17.22 -9.24
C ALA A 100 -12.01 -18.26 -9.74
N ASP A 101 -11.94 -19.41 -9.07
CA ASP A 101 -10.97 -20.46 -9.39
C ASP A 101 -11.07 -20.89 -10.87
N GLY A 102 -9.98 -20.67 -11.61
CA GLY A 102 -9.88 -20.94 -13.05
C GLY A 102 -10.56 -19.92 -13.96
N ASP A 103 -11.28 -18.93 -13.45
CA ASP A 103 -11.93 -17.87 -14.26
C ASP A 103 -11.08 -16.60 -14.22
N TYR A 104 -10.00 -16.60 -15.01
CA TYR A 104 -9.05 -15.47 -15.08
C TYR A 104 -8.99 -14.92 -16.50
N SER A 105 -8.87 -13.59 -16.61
CA SER A 105 -8.84 -12.87 -17.88
C SER A 105 -8.04 -11.57 -17.78
N GLY A 106 -7.43 -11.16 -18.90
CA GLY A 106 -6.91 -9.81 -19.12
C GLY A 106 -7.97 -8.92 -19.78
N TYR A 107 -7.48 -7.87 -20.49
CA TYR A 107 -8.31 -6.88 -21.18
C TYR A 107 -9.42 -7.56 -22.05
N PRO A 108 -10.65 -6.99 -22.14
CA PRO A 108 -11.10 -5.74 -21.50
C PRO A 108 -11.74 -5.90 -20.11
N VAL A 109 -11.94 -7.11 -19.63
CA VAL A 109 -12.53 -7.41 -18.33
C VAL A 109 -11.52 -8.21 -17.52
N PHE A 110 -10.90 -7.55 -16.57
CA PHE A 110 -9.79 -8.13 -15.83
C PHE A 110 -10.25 -8.94 -14.62
N LYS A 111 -9.77 -10.16 -14.57
CA LYS A 111 -9.95 -11.07 -13.42
C LYS A 111 -8.62 -11.77 -13.15
N SER A 112 -7.84 -11.24 -12.23
CA SER A 112 -6.51 -11.77 -11.93
C SER A 112 -6.56 -13.00 -11.03
N PRO A 113 -5.57 -13.91 -11.12
CA PRO A 113 -5.39 -14.99 -10.15
C PRO A 113 -5.09 -14.42 -8.74
N PRO A 114 -5.77 -14.89 -7.67
CA PRO A 114 -5.60 -14.36 -6.33
C PRO A 114 -4.20 -14.58 -5.73
N GLN A 115 -3.36 -15.43 -6.34
CA GLN A 115 -1.98 -15.66 -5.96
C GLN A 115 -1.10 -14.41 -6.11
N ILE A 116 -1.53 -13.40 -6.88
CA ILE A 116 -0.81 -12.14 -6.99
C ILE A 116 -0.73 -11.42 -5.64
N ALA A 117 -1.74 -11.54 -4.78
CA ALA A 117 -1.68 -10.99 -3.42
C ALA A 117 -0.51 -11.57 -2.61
N GLN A 118 -0.23 -12.88 -2.77
CA GLN A 118 0.91 -13.52 -2.12
C GLN A 118 2.24 -13.05 -2.72
N GLY A 119 2.29 -12.82 -4.05
CA GLY A 119 3.45 -12.25 -4.72
C GLY A 119 3.79 -10.86 -4.19
N LEU A 120 2.80 -9.97 -4.10
CA LEU A 120 2.96 -8.62 -3.57
C LEU A 120 3.40 -8.63 -2.10
N ALA A 121 2.74 -9.43 -1.25
CA ALA A 121 3.13 -9.55 0.15
C ALA A 121 4.56 -10.10 0.33
N ALA A 122 4.96 -11.10 -0.48
CA ALA A 122 6.30 -11.67 -0.45
C ALA A 122 7.38 -10.67 -0.90
N THR A 123 7.05 -9.74 -1.79
CA THR A 123 7.94 -8.65 -2.22
C THR A 123 8.14 -7.60 -1.12
N GLY A 124 7.24 -7.55 -0.13
CA GLY A 124 7.33 -6.63 1.01
C GLY A 124 6.31 -5.50 1.00
N TYR A 125 5.29 -5.55 0.16
CA TYR A 125 4.18 -4.60 0.25
C TYR A 125 3.35 -4.83 1.52
N ASP A 126 2.95 -3.73 2.16
CA ASP A 126 2.11 -3.72 3.36
C ASP A 126 0.62 -3.55 3.05
N GLY A 127 0.32 -2.96 1.89
CA GLY A 127 -1.05 -2.75 1.45
C GLY A 127 -1.15 -2.17 0.06
N CYS A 128 -2.36 -2.21 -0.52
CA CYS A 128 -2.64 -1.66 -1.84
C CYS A 128 -3.88 -0.77 -1.82
N SER A 129 -3.89 0.23 -2.71
CA SER A 129 -5.12 0.86 -3.14
C SER A 129 -5.87 -0.07 -4.10
N THR A 130 -7.20 -0.05 -4.07
CA THR A 130 -8.07 -0.96 -4.83
C THR A 130 -9.22 -0.23 -5.54
N ALA A 131 -9.36 1.08 -5.36
CA ALA A 131 -10.30 1.87 -6.14
C ALA A 131 -9.71 2.12 -7.53
N SER A 132 -10.29 1.50 -8.53
CA SER A 132 -9.93 1.61 -9.95
C SER A 132 -11.17 1.55 -10.82
N ASP A 133 -11.03 1.83 -12.08
CA ASP A 133 -12.09 1.66 -13.07
C ASP A 133 -12.38 0.17 -13.37
N HIS A 134 -11.44 -0.74 -13.06
CA HIS A 134 -11.61 -2.20 -13.12
C HIS A 134 -12.07 -2.83 -11.79
N ALA A 135 -12.40 -2.02 -10.79
CA ALA A 135 -12.84 -2.52 -9.48
C ALA A 135 -14.15 -3.33 -9.51
N LEU A 136 -14.95 -3.17 -10.57
CA LEU A 136 -16.25 -3.87 -10.75
C LEU A 136 -16.28 -4.86 -11.88
N ASP A 137 -15.17 -5.25 -12.48
CA ASP A 137 -15.10 -6.19 -13.61
C ASP A 137 -15.71 -7.56 -13.32
N ASP A 138 -15.81 -7.95 -12.06
CA ASP A 138 -16.55 -9.13 -11.60
C ASP A 138 -17.52 -8.77 -10.44
N GLY A 139 -18.04 -7.56 -10.48
CA GLY A 139 -19.03 -7.02 -9.56
C GLY A 139 -18.61 -7.08 -8.08
N ALA A 140 -19.58 -7.00 -7.18
CA ALA A 140 -19.34 -7.10 -5.74
C ALA A 140 -18.69 -8.43 -5.31
N ALA A 141 -18.84 -9.48 -6.09
CA ALA A 141 -18.20 -10.77 -5.80
C ALA A 141 -16.69 -10.71 -6.08
N GLY A 142 -16.28 -10.02 -7.14
CA GLY A 142 -14.87 -9.72 -7.45
C GLY A 142 -14.21 -8.94 -6.33
N ILE A 143 -14.82 -7.81 -5.89
CA ILE A 143 -14.34 -7.04 -4.74
C ILE A 143 -14.14 -7.94 -3.52
N ARG A 144 -15.15 -8.76 -3.17
CA ARG A 144 -15.05 -9.64 -2.00
C ARG A 144 -13.87 -10.60 -2.10
N ARG A 145 -13.70 -11.28 -3.24
CA ARG A 145 -12.59 -12.22 -3.43
C ARG A 145 -11.23 -11.53 -3.34
N THR A 146 -11.12 -10.34 -3.93
CA THR A 146 -9.90 -9.53 -3.91
C THR A 146 -9.52 -9.19 -2.48
N LEU A 147 -10.42 -8.59 -1.72
CA LEU A 147 -10.14 -8.16 -0.35
C LEU A 147 -9.91 -9.36 0.58
N ASP A 148 -10.65 -10.46 0.42
CA ASP A 148 -10.43 -11.68 1.19
C ASP A 148 -9.07 -12.33 0.89
N ALA A 149 -8.57 -12.25 -0.34
CA ALA A 149 -7.25 -12.76 -0.69
C ALA A 149 -6.13 -11.85 -0.18
N MET A 150 -6.32 -10.54 -0.23
CA MET A 150 -5.38 -9.58 0.37
C MET A 150 -5.29 -9.76 1.90
N ASP A 151 -6.43 -9.89 2.58
CA ASP A 151 -6.45 -10.15 4.03
C ASP A 151 -5.69 -11.44 4.37
N ARG A 152 -5.89 -12.53 3.60
CA ARG A 152 -5.17 -13.80 3.80
C ARG A 152 -3.66 -13.68 3.56
N ALA A 153 -3.25 -12.79 2.63
CA ALA A 153 -1.84 -12.50 2.37
C ALA A 153 -1.23 -11.52 3.38
N GLY A 154 -2.04 -10.90 4.26
CA GLY A 154 -1.60 -9.90 5.22
C GLY A 154 -1.51 -8.47 4.65
N LEU A 155 -2.01 -8.24 3.43
CA LEU A 155 -2.04 -6.93 2.79
C LEU A 155 -3.23 -6.11 3.30
N ARG A 156 -2.97 -4.87 3.70
CA ARG A 156 -4.04 -3.89 3.95
C ARG A 156 -4.55 -3.35 2.62
N HIS A 157 -5.80 -2.88 2.60
CA HIS A 157 -6.42 -2.35 1.37
C HIS A 157 -7.23 -1.09 1.66
N ALA A 158 -7.40 -0.23 0.66
CA ALA A 158 -8.19 0.99 0.73
C ALA A 158 -8.84 1.28 -0.64
N GLY A 159 -10.11 1.75 -0.63
CA GLY A 159 -10.80 2.23 -1.83
C GLY A 159 -11.97 1.37 -2.29
N THR A 160 -12.00 0.08 -1.95
CA THR A 160 -13.17 -0.79 -2.14
C THR A 160 -13.56 -1.43 -0.82
N ALA A 161 -14.83 -1.83 -0.68
CA ALA A 161 -15.34 -2.40 0.56
C ALA A 161 -16.40 -3.48 0.34
N ARG A 162 -16.39 -4.49 1.22
CA ARG A 162 -17.36 -5.60 1.25
C ARG A 162 -18.65 -5.23 1.96
N THR A 163 -18.57 -4.26 2.88
CA THR A 163 -19.69 -3.81 3.72
C THR A 163 -19.63 -2.30 3.93
N GLN A 164 -20.77 -1.72 4.33
CA GLN A 164 -20.84 -0.30 4.67
C GLN A 164 -19.96 0.08 5.87
N ASP A 165 -19.81 -0.81 6.85
CA ASP A 165 -18.98 -0.56 8.03
C ASP A 165 -17.49 -0.60 7.66
N GLU A 166 -17.09 -1.50 6.75
CA GLU A 166 -15.73 -1.52 6.21
C GLU A 166 -15.42 -0.21 5.46
N ALA A 167 -16.32 0.27 4.60
CA ALA A 167 -16.16 1.52 3.87
C ALA A 167 -16.05 2.77 4.77
N ARG A 168 -16.56 2.71 5.98
CA ARG A 168 -16.44 3.79 6.98
C ARG A 168 -15.15 3.72 7.78
N SER A 169 -14.42 2.61 7.66
CA SER A 169 -13.22 2.36 8.44
C SER A 169 -12.00 2.90 7.70
N VAL A 170 -11.22 3.74 8.36
CA VAL A 170 -9.97 4.24 7.79
C VAL A 170 -8.91 3.14 7.82
N THR A 171 -8.30 2.84 6.69
CA THR A 171 -7.16 1.93 6.62
C THR A 171 -5.94 2.58 7.26
N MET A 172 -5.57 2.07 8.44
CA MET A 172 -4.43 2.55 9.22
C MET A 172 -3.27 1.58 9.13
N LEU A 173 -2.10 2.09 8.77
CA LEU A 173 -0.81 1.41 8.79
C LEU A 173 0.10 2.08 9.82
N GLN A 174 1.28 1.50 10.06
CA GLN A 174 2.26 2.03 11.02
C GLN A 174 3.66 1.99 10.43
N ALA A 175 4.39 3.11 10.52
CA ALA A 175 5.78 3.19 10.11
C ALA A 175 6.53 4.22 10.97
N GLY A 176 7.71 3.90 11.47
CA GLY A 176 8.55 4.82 12.25
C GLY A 176 7.88 5.38 13.52
N GLY A 177 6.85 4.71 14.04
CA GLY A 177 6.04 5.19 15.16
C GLY A 177 4.91 6.14 14.75
N ALA A 178 4.77 6.47 13.45
CA ALA A 178 3.62 7.20 12.90
C ALA A 178 2.46 6.26 12.60
N ARG A 179 1.23 6.77 12.73
CA ARG A 179 0.02 6.18 12.18
C ARG A 179 -0.24 6.78 10.81
N VAL A 180 -0.19 5.96 9.77
CA VAL A 180 -0.37 6.38 8.37
C VAL A 180 -1.76 5.94 7.91
N ALA A 181 -2.63 6.90 7.60
CA ALA A 181 -3.91 6.60 6.95
C ALA A 181 -3.69 6.48 5.45
N HIS A 182 -4.23 5.44 4.84
CA HIS A 182 -4.28 5.25 3.40
C HIS A 182 -5.73 5.35 2.93
N LEU A 183 -6.00 6.29 2.03
CA LEU A 183 -7.28 6.51 1.37
C LEU A 183 -7.10 6.27 -0.13
N SER A 184 -8.13 5.82 -0.84
CA SER A 184 -8.03 5.55 -2.27
C SER A 184 -9.34 5.85 -2.98
N TYR A 185 -9.28 6.45 -4.18
CA TYR A 185 -10.44 6.89 -4.96
C TYR A 185 -10.20 6.69 -6.45
N ALA A 186 -11.26 6.35 -7.22
CA ALA A 186 -11.23 6.22 -8.66
C ALA A 186 -12.15 7.23 -9.36
N PHE A 187 -11.82 7.59 -10.59
CA PHE A 187 -12.64 8.49 -11.41
C PHE A 187 -13.95 7.84 -11.88
N GLY A 188 -14.01 6.54 -11.96
CA GLY A 188 -15.14 5.79 -12.46
C GLY A 188 -14.96 4.27 -12.30
N THR A 189 -15.84 3.52 -12.95
CA THR A 189 -15.89 2.04 -12.93
C THR A 189 -16.22 1.49 -14.31
N ASN A 190 -15.63 2.05 -15.38
CA ASN A 190 -15.84 1.63 -16.78
C ASN A 190 -17.33 1.47 -17.15
N ASP A 191 -18.14 2.49 -16.78
CA ASP A 191 -19.60 2.51 -16.99
C ASP A 191 -20.36 1.33 -16.29
N ILE A 192 -19.68 0.51 -15.49
CA ILE A 192 -20.34 -0.50 -14.68
C ILE A 192 -20.95 0.18 -13.45
N PRO A 193 -22.29 0.16 -13.27
CA PRO A 193 -22.92 0.82 -12.16
C PRO A 193 -22.55 0.18 -10.82
N LEU A 194 -22.42 1.00 -9.77
CA LEU A 194 -22.23 0.48 -8.41
C LEU A 194 -23.34 -0.53 -8.06
N PRO A 195 -23.00 -1.61 -7.35
CA PRO A 195 -23.98 -2.65 -7.03
C PRO A 195 -25.17 -2.08 -6.27
N THR A 196 -26.39 -2.53 -6.63
CA THR A 196 -27.64 -2.04 -6.03
C THR A 196 -27.60 -2.12 -4.50
N GLY A 197 -27.85 -1.01 -3.83
CA GLY A 197 -27.83 -0.91 -2.38
C GLY A 197 -26.43 -0.90 -1.76
N GLN A 198 -25.36 -0.81 -2.57
CA GLN A 198 -23.98 -0.78 -2.11
C GLN A 198 -23.20 0.43 -2.69
N PRO A 199 -23.64 1.68 -2.45
CA PRO A 199 -22.96 2.87 -2.98
C PRO A 199 -21.56 3.07 -2.40
N TRP A 200 -21.18 2.26 -1.44
CA TRP A 200 -19.87 2.25 -0.77
C TRP A 200 -18.88 1.23 -1.36
N ALA A 201 -19.31 0.43 -2.35
CA ALA A 201 -18.49 -0.69 -2.87
C ALA A 201 -17.16 -0.21 -3.46
N VAL A 202 -17.16 0.96 -4.09
CA VAL A 202 -15.97 1.64 -4.63
C VAL A 202 -16.01 3.10 -4.22
N ASP A 203 -14.91 3.63 -3.71
CA ASP A 203 -14.76 5.03 -3.41
C ASP A 203 -14.46 5.82 -4.68
N LEU A 204 -15.44 6.59 -5.14
CA LEU A 204 -15.31 7.45 -6.31
C LEU A 204 -14.80 8.84 -5.93
N ILE A 205 -14.13 9.50 -6.86
CA ILE A 205 -13.63 10.86 -6.70
C ILE A 205 -14.81 11.80 -6.45
N ASP A 206 -14.85 12.36 -5.26
CA ASP A 206 -15.64 13.52 -4.85
C ASP A 206 -14.72 14.37 -3.96
N ARG A 207 -14.36 15.56 -4.43
CA ARG A 207 -13.42 16.44 -3.73
C ARG A 207 -13.80 16.68 -2.26
N ASP A 208 -15.08 16.97 -2.01
CA ASP A 208 -15.53 17.35 -0.67
C ASP A 208 -15.52 16.14 0.27
N ARG A 209 -15.89 14.96 -0.24
CA ARG A 209 -15.78 13.69 0.46
C ARG A 209 -14.32 13.34 0.74
N MET A 210 -13.43 13.42 -0.24
CA MET A 210 -12.00 13.15 -0.07
C MET A 210 -11.37 14.01 1.05
N ILE A 211 -11.72 15.30 1.09
CA ILE A 211 -11.28 16.22 2.15
C ILE A 211 -11.90 15.83 3.51
N ALA A 212 -13.18 15.49 3.55
CA ALA A 212 -13.86 15.07 4.77
C ALA A 212 -13.25 13.78 5.33
N ASP A 213 -12.95 12.80 4.47
CA ASP A 213 -12.34 11.53 4.84
C ASP A 213 -10.89 11.73 5.35
N ALA A 214 -10.11 12.62 4.72
CA ALA A 214 -8.78 12.99 5.21
C ALA A 214 -8.83 13.61 6.61
N ARG A 215 -9.82 14.47 6.87
CA ARG A 215 -10.06 15.06 8.19
C ARG A 215 -10.52 14.02 9.22
N ALA A 216 -11.39 13.09 8.81
CA ALA A 216 -11.82 11.98 9.66
C ALA A 216 -10.64 11.06 10.02
N ALA A 217 -9.75 10.77 9.06
CA ALA A 217 -8.52 10.04 9.32
C ALA A 217 -7.63 10.74 10.35
N ARG A 218 -7.49 12.07 10.25
CA ARG A 218 -6.78 12.88 11.27
C ARG A 218 -7.45 12.80 12.64
N GLN A 219 -8.77 12.88 12.70
CA GLN A 219 -9.53 12.76 13.96
C GLN A 219 -9.39 11.35 14.56
N ALA A 220 -9.33 10.32 13.72
CA ALA A 220 -9.02 8.95 14.13
C ALA A 220 -7.57 8.76 14.59
N GLY A 221 -6.74 9.81 14.52
CA GLY A 221 -5.36 9.86 15.02
C GLY A 221 -4.30 9.53 13.99
N ALA A 222 -4.55 9.74 12.69
CA ALA A 222 -3.50 9.64 11.68
C ALA A 222 -2.49 10.78 11.82
N ASP A 223 -1.22 10.40 11.85
CA ASP A 223 -0.07 11.33 11.82
C ASP A 223 0.28 11.75 10.39
N VAL A 224 0.09 10.83 9.43
CA VAL A 224 0.29 11.03 8.00
C VAL A 224 -0.96 10.54 7.27
N VAL A 225 -1.40 11.28 6.24
CA VAL A 225 -2.50 10.89 5.34
C VAL A 225 -1.97 10.81 3.93
N VAL A 226 -2.04 9.60 3.35
CA VAL A 226 -1.68 9.29 1.97
C VAL A 226 -2.97 9.01 1.19
N VAL A 227 -3.10 9.63 0.04
CA VAL A 227 -4.26 9.46 -0.84
C VAL A 227 -3.81 8.90 -2.17
N SER A 228 -4.23 7.69 -2.51
CA SER A 228 -4.10 7.13 -3.85
C SER A 228 -5.28 7.57 -4.72
N VAL A 229 -5.02 8.02 -5.94
CA VAL A 229 -6.06 8.49 -6.85
C VAL A 229 -5.85 7.86 -8.21
N HIS A 230 -6.83 7.07 -8.64
CA HIS A 230 -6.89 6.46 -9.95
C HIS A 230 -7.61 7.43 -10.90
N TRP A 231 -6.85 8.17 -11.71
CA TRP A 231 -7.30 9.34 -12.44
C TRP A 231 -6.48 9.65 -13.69
N GLY A 232 -6.94 10.57 -14.49
CA GLY A 232 -6.22 11.10 -15.65
C GLY A 232 -6.73 10.53 -16.95
N THR A 233 -5.91 10.68 -17.99
CA THR A 233 -6.18 10.17 -19.34
C THR A 233 -5.10 9.14 -19.67
N GLU A 234 -5.52 7.94 -20.06
CA GLU A 234 -4.61 6.87 -20.49
C GLU A 234 -3.66 7.33 -21.60
N TRP A 235 -2.42 6.85 -21.57
CA TRP A 235 -1.36 7.09 -22.56
C TRP A 235 -0.89 8.55 -22.69
N GLN A 236 -1.36 9.44 -21.80
CA GLN A 236 -0.98 10.83 -21.78
C GLN A 236 0.14 11.09 -20.78
N ASP A 237 1.34 11.48 -21.25
CA ASP A 237 2.50 11.77 -20.40
C ASP A 237 2.31 13.01 -19.50
N ALA A 238 1.55 14.02 -19.97
CA ALA A 238 1.25 15.20 -19.19
C ALA A 238 -0.04 15.03 -18.37
N PRO A 239 -0.07 15.45 -17.10
CA PRO A 239 -1.30 15.41 -16.32
C PRO A 239 -2.41 16.24 -16.97
N ASP A 240 -3.63 15.71 -16.95
CA ASP A 240 -4.79 16.36 -17.52
C ASP A 240 -5.39 17.43 -16.58
N ARG A 241 -6.45 18.11 -17.07
CA ARG A 241 -7.08 19.19 -16.31
C ARG A 241 -7.73 18.71 -15.01
N LEU A 242 -8.30 17.49 -14.98
CA LEU A 242 -8.90 16.91 -13.77
C LEU A 242 -7.82 16.72 -12.72
N GLN A 243 -6.72 16.07 -13.09
CA GLN A 243 -5.58 15.80 -12.21
C GLN A 243 -5.01 17.09 -11.61
N LEU A 244 -4.74 18.10 -12.46
CA LEU A 244 -4.19 19.39 -12.03
C LEU A 244 -5.13 20.16 -11.09
N THR A 245 -6.43 20.17 -11.42
CA THR A 245 -7.42 20.90 -10.62
C THR A 245 -7.63 20.23 -9.25
N LEU A 246 -7.79 18.92 -9.25
CA LEU A 246 -8.03 18.15 -8.02
C LEU A 246 -6.79 18.18 -7.11
N ALA A 247 -5.58 18.04 -7.66
CA ALA A 247 -4.33 18.17 -6.92
C ALA A 247 -4.24 19.52 -6.19
N GLN A 248 -4.53 20.62 -6.89
CA GLN A 248 -4.57 21.96 -6.29
C GLN A 248 -5.59 22.07 -5.15
N GLN A 249 -6.79 21.53 -5.35
CA GLN A 249 -7.86 21.62 -4.36
C GLN A 249 -7.58 20.78 -3.12
N LEU A 250 -7.12 19.55 -3.29
CA LEU A 250 -6.81 18.63 -2.19
C LEU A 250 -5.63 19.12 -1.34
N THR A 251 -4.55 19.58 -2.00
CA THR A 251 -3.35 20.06 -1.30
C THR A 251 -3.55 21.44 -0.65
N ALA A 252 -4.50 22.23 -1.14
CA ALA A 252 -4.89 23.49 -0.49
C ALA A 252 -5.72 23.28 0.79
N SER A 253 -6.31 22.09 0.98
CA SER A 253 -7.13 21.79 2.15
C SER A 253 -6.28 21.74 3.41
N LYS A 254 -6.70 22.54 4.42
CA LYS A 254 -5.98 22.68 5.70
C LYS A 254 -6.96 22.73 6.87
N THR A 255 -6.57 22.11 7.98
CA THR A 255 -7.24 22.23 9.27
C THR A 255 -6.27 22.87 10.26
N ASN A 256 -6.65 24.00 10.87
CA ASN A 256 -5.79 24.77 11.79
C ASN A 256 -4.43 25.14 11.18
N GLY A 257 -4.43 25.51 9.90
CA GLY A 257 -3.23 25.90 9.14
C GLY A 257 -2.32 24.73 8.71
N ARG A 258 -2.72 23.48 8.94
CA ARG A 258 -1.96 22.27 8.58
C ARG A 258 -2.61 21.55 7.42
N PRO A 259 -1.86 21.04 6.43
CA PRO A 259 -2.43 20.24 5.35
C PRO A 259 -3.24 19.06 5.88
N ASP A 260 -4.38 18.76 5.31
CA ASP A 260 -5.17 17.57 5.63
C ASP A 260 -4.58 16.32 5.00
N ILE A 261 -3.90 16.45 3.85
CA ILE A 261 -3.26 15.39 3.06
C ILE A 261 -1.76 15.66 2.97
N ASP A 262 -0.92 14.63 3.13
CA ASP A 262 0.55 14.75 3.14
C ASP A 262 1.23 14.23 1.87
N LEU A 263 0.56 13.32 1.12
CA LEU A 263 1.08 12.73 -0.12
C LEU A 263 -0.09 12.29 -1.00
N ILE A 264 0.01 12.53 -2.31
CA ILE A 264 -0.93 12.03 -3.33
C ILE A 264 -0.17 11.11 -4.29
N LEU A 265 -0.73 9.91 -4.52
CA LEU A 265 -0.20 8.87 -5.40
C LEU A 265 -1.18 8.66 -6.55
N GLY A 266 -0.79 8.98 -7.78
CA GLY A 266 -1.62 8.86 -8.97
C GLY A 266 -1.33 7.61 -9.77
N THR A 267 -2.38 7.04 -10.35
CA THR A 267 -2.40 5.81 -11.18
C THR A 267 -3.37 5.97 -12.35
N HIS A 268 -3.60 4.97 -13.19
CA HIS A 268 -4.51 4.93 -14.34
C HIS A 268 -3.92 5.34 -15.70
N ALA A 269 -3.01 6.29 -15.75
CA ALA A 269 -2.52 6.80 -17.04
C ALA A 269 -1.73 5.75 -17.86
N HIS A 270 -1.40 4.60 -17.29
CA HIS A 270 -0.58 3.51 -17.83
C HIS A 270 0.85 3.90 -18.20
N VAL A 271 1.18 5.16 -18.07
CA VAL A 271 2.51 5.70 -18.31
C VAL A 271 2.95 6.55 -17.13
N PRO A 272 4.25 6.67 -16.85
CA PRO A 272 4.74 7.63 -15.89
C PRO A 272 4.30 9.04 -16.25
N GLN A 273 3.88 9.81 -15.25
CA GLN A 273 3.60 11.24 -15.37
C GLN A 273 4.47 12.04 -14.40
N ALA A 274 4.37 13.36 -14.48
CA ALA A 274 5.17 14.24 -13.65
C ALA A 274 4.95 14.03 -12.14
N TYR A 275 6.00 14.27 -11.38
CA TYR A 275 5.94 14.55 -9.95
C TYR A 275 5.95 16.07 -9.75
N GLU A 276 5.22 16.56 -8.79
CA GLU A 276 5.15 18.01 -8.51
C GLU A 276 4.91 18.25 -7.02
N LYS A 277 5.47 19.33 -6.49
CA LYS A 277 5.18 19.75 -5.11
C LYS A 277 4.15 20.87 -5.10
N VAL A 278 2.88 20.50 -4.94
CA VAL A 278 1.73 21.41 -4.99
C VAL A 278 1.35 21.86 -3.57
N ASN A 279 1.34 23.17 -3.33
CA ASN A 279 1.05 23.75 -2.00
C ASN A 279 1.90 23.16 -0.85
N GLY A 280 3.10 22.64 -1.17
CA GLY A 280 4.02 21.99 -0.23
C GLY A 280 3.80 20.51 -0.02
N THR A 281 2.83 19.89 -0.69
CA THR A 281 2.53 18.45 -0.68
C THR A 281 3.02 17.83 -1.99
N TRP A 282 3.71 16.68 -1.91
CA TRP A 282 4.11 15.93 -3.08
C TRP A 282 2.89 15.27 -3.74
N VAL A 283 2.81 15.42 -5.03
CA VAL A 283 1.80 14.80 -5.92
C VAL A 283 2.54 14.06 -7.00
N ILE A 284 2.27 12.77 -7.12
CA ILE A 284 2.62 11.98 -8.29
C ILE A 284 1.36 11.91 -9.14
N TYR A 285 1.43 12.38 -10.38
CA TYR A 285 0.24 12.35 -11.24
C TYR A 285 -0.01 10.97 -11.82
N GLY A 286 1.05 10.22 -12.18
CA GLY A 286 0.98 8.84 -12.64
C GLY A 286 2.27 8.10 -12.34
N LEU A 287 2.18 6.94 -11.70
CA LEU A 287 3.33 6.07 -11.40
C LEU A 287 3.68 5.16 -12.58
N GLY A 288 2.76 5.00 -13.57
CA GLY A 288 2.84 4.01 -14.64
C GLY A 288 2.53 2.61 -14.15
N ASP A 289 2.61 1.61 -15.04
CA ASP A 289 2.26 0.23 -14.71
C ASP A 289 3.48 -0.53 -14.19
N GLN A 290 3.38 -1.04 -12.97
CA GLN A 290 4.44 -1.89 -12.42
C GLN A 290 4.43 -3.27 -13.08
N ILE A 291 3.23 -3.82 -13.33
CA ILE A 291 3.03 -5.07 -14.04
C ILE A 291 1.86 -4.87 -14.99
N ALA A 292 2.10 -4.93 -16.29
CA ALA A 292 1.04 -4.83 -17.28
C ALA A 292 1.09 -5.97 -18.31
N GLY A 293 2.19 -6.14 -19.01
CA GLY A 293 2.35 -7.14 -20.05
C GLY A 293 2.19 -6.54 -21.46
N GLU A 294 1.57 -7.28 -22.37
CA GLU A 294 1.31 -6.77 -23.71
C GLU A 294 0.17 -5.74 -23.68
N MET A 295 0.54 -4.48 -23.87
CA MET A 295 -0.37 -3.34 -23.83
C MET A 295 -0.58 -2.72 -25.20
N TYR A 296 -1.81 -2.31 -25.47
CA TYR A 296 -2.21 -1.61 -26.70
C TYR A 296 -2.85 -0.27 -26.33
N ASN A 297 -2.38 0.80 -26.95
CA ASN A 297 -2.94 2.14 -26.72
C ASN A 297 -4.34 2.32 -27.37
N ASP A 298 -4.94 3.49 -27.17
CA ASP A 298 -6.26 3.86 -27.68
C ASP A 298 -6.42 3.74 -29.23
N LYS A 299 -5.31 3.61 -29.95
CA LYS A 299 -5.28 3.38 -31.41
C LYS A 299 -5.13 1.90 -31.78
N GLY A 300 -5.10 1.00 -30.80
CA GLY A 300 -4.87 -0.43 -30.98
C GLY A 300 -3.43 -0.77 -31.44
N VAL A 301 -2.48 0.12 -31.15
CA VAL A 301 -1.05 -0.09 -31.44
C VAL A 301 -0.37 -0.52 -30.15
N GLN A 302 0.42 -1.60 -30.22
CA GLN A 302 1.23 -2.01 -29.08
C GLN A 302 2.20 -0.88 -28.70
N ASP A 303 2.12 -0.43 -27.44
CA ASP A 303 2.89 0.70 -26.93
C ASP A 303 3.70 0.26 -25.71
N SER A 304 5.02 0.20 -25.89
CA SER A 304 5.94 -0.26 -24.83
C SER A 304 5.96 0.67 -23.60
N ARG A 305 5.48 1.91 -23.73
CA ARG A 305 5.42 2.86 -22.60
C ARG A 305 4.46 2.39 -21.50
N GLY A 306 3.47 1.55 -21.82
CA GLY A 306 2.59 0.92 -20.83
C GLY A 306 3.30 -0.09 -19.91
N ASN A 307 4.59 -0.32 -20.13
CA ASN A 307 5.42 -1.11 -19.23
C ASN A 307 6.51 -0.27 -18.54
N ASP A 308 6.54 1.05 -18.78
CA ASP A 308 7.39 1.99 -18.06
C ASP A 308 6.70 2.44 -16.78
N SER A 309 7.44 2.49 -15.68
CA SER A 309 6.88 2.97 -14.41
C SER A 309 7.95 3.51 -13.46
N THR A 310 7.51 3.96 -12.31
CA THR A 310 8.39 4.40 -11.24
C THR A 310 7.94 3.85 -9.89
N LEU A 311 8.92 3.59 -9.00
CA LEU A 311 8.66 3.60 -7.56
C LEU A 311 8.89 5.00 -7.02
N GLY A 312 7.89 5.56 -6.36
CA GLY A 312 8.06 6.78 -5.56
C GLY A 312 8.56 6.43 -4.17
N ARG A 313 9.67 7.03 -3.71
CA ARG A 313 10.22 6.80 -2.36
C ARG A 313 10.29 8.12 -1.59
N PHE A 314 9.63 8.18 -0.44
CA PHE A 314 9.50 9.38 0.39
C PHE A 314 9.98 9.10 1.81
N THR A 315 10.93 9.90 2.29
CA THR A 315 11.35 9.85 3.70
C THR A 315 10.57 10.88 4.50
N PHE A 316 9.78 10.40 5.44
CA PHE A 316 9.05 11.22 6.40
C PHE A 316 9.86 11.37 7.69
N ALA A 317 10.09 12.61 8.11
CA ALA A 317 10.70 12.91 9.41
C ALA A 317 9.63 13.26 10.45
N PRO A 318 9.82 12.83 11.71
CA PRO A 318 8.88 13.15 12.79
C PRO A 318 8.87 14.65 13.10
N PRO A 319 7.77 15.16 13.70
CA PRO A 319 7.65 16.55 14.07
C PRO A 319 8.73 16.93 15.12
N VAL A 320 9.44 18.04 14.86
CA VAL A 320 10.51 18.55 15.75
C VAL A 320 9.98 19.23 17.03
N ARG A 321 8.65 19.47 17.11
CA ARG A 321 7.98 20.08 18.26
C ARG A 321 6.54 19.59 18.37
N PRO A 322 5.95 19.57 19.57
CA PRO A 322 4.54 19.17 19.76
C PRO A 322 3.61 19.96 18.84
N GLY A 323 2.71 19.24 18.21
CA GLY A 323 1.72 19.81 17.31
C GLY A 323 2.22 20.17 15.91
N ALA A 324 3.52 20.01 15.59
CA ALA A 324 3.99 20.04 14.21
C ALA A 324 3.57 18.76 13.47
N ARG A 325 3.69 18.76 12.13
CA ARG A 325 3.41 17.60 11.28
C ARG A 325 4.67 16.85 10.90
N TRP A 326 4.49 15.60 10.52
CA TRP A 326 5.46 14.84 9.76
C TRP A 326 5.71 15.55 8.43
N GLN A 327 6.95 15.52 7.96
CA GLN A 327 7.37 16.20 6.74
C GLN A 327 8.17 15.28 5.85
N VAL A 328 7.94 15.34 4.55
CA VAL A 328 8.82 14.70 3.57
C VAL A 328 10.12 15.49 3.52
N THR A 329 11.22 14.86 3.90
CA THR A 329 12.57 15.43 3.91
C THR A 329 13.41 14.95 2.75
N LYS A 330 13.03 13.85 2.10
CA LYS A 330 13.65 13.34 0.88
C LYS A 330 12.56 12.75 0.00
N ALA A 331 12.57 13.11 -1.27
CA ALA A 331 11.69 12.56 -2.29
C ALA A 331 12.56 11.98 -3.42
N GLU A 332 12.27 10.75 -3.83
CA GLU A 332 13.00 10.02 -4.86
C GLU A 332 12.03 9.33 -5.80
N TYR A 333 12.45 9.16 -7.05
CA TYR A 333 11.83 8.23 -7.98
C TYR A 333 12.85 7.20 -8.43
N ILE A 334 12.45 5.93 -8.53
CA ILE A 334 13.27 4.84 -9.05
C ILE A 334 12.61 4.38 -10.35
N PRO A 335 13.25 4.61 -11.50
CA PRO A 335 12.69 4.21 -12.79
C PRO A 335 12.73 2.70 -12.93
N GLN A 336 11.63 2.12 -13.40
CA GLN A 336 11.50 0.69 -13.63
C GLN A 336 10.72 0.41 -14.91
N MET A 337 10.80 -0.83 -15.39
CA MET A 337 9.98 -1.32 -16.50
C MET A 337 9.61 -2.78 -16.28
N TYR A 338 8.46 -3.20 -16.82
CA TYR A 338 8.16 -4.60 -16.99
C TYR A 338 8.75 -5.08 -18.32
N ASP A 339 9.77 -5.92 -18.25
CA ASP A 339 10.44 -6.50 -19.42
C ASP A 339 9.61 -7.69 -19.94
N LEU A 340 9.02 -7.51 -21.12
CA LEU A 340 8.13 -8.51 -21.75
C LEU A 340 8.87 -9.82 -22.07
N ASP A 341 10.14 -9.75 -22.48
CA ASP A 341 10.90 -10.92 -22.88
C ASP A 341 11.18 -11.84 -21.69
N SER A 342 11.61 -11.26 -20.58
CA SER A 342 11.88 -12.01 -19.36
C SER A 342 10.64 -12.23 -18.49
N GLY A 343 9.59 -11.42 -18.65
CA GLY A 343 8.42 -11.38 -17.76
C GLY A 343 8.78 -10.90 -16.35
N ARG A 344 9.61 -9.87 -16.23
CA ARG A 344 10.14 -9.37 -14.95
C ARG A 344 10.08 -7.86 -14.88
N VAL A 345 9.73 -7.33 -13.72
CA VAL A 345 9.94 -5.92 -13.40
C VAL A 345 11.43 -5.70 -13.15
N ARG A 346 12.02 -4.72 -13.82
CA ARG A 346 13.43 -4.38 -13.70
C ARG A 346 13.59 -2.98 -13.12
N ASP A 347 14.39 -2.84 -12.09
CA ASP A 347 14.98 -1.55 -11.71
C ASP A 347 15.95 -1.14 -12.81
N LEU A 348 15.68 -0.01 -13.48
CA LEU A 348 16.47 0.39 -14.64
C LEU A 348 17.88 0.82 -14.26
N ASN A 349 18.09 1.42 -13.08
CA ASN A 349 19.42 1.81 -12.64
C ASN A 349 20.31 0.58 -12.40
N GLN A 350 19.76 -0.42 -11.71
CA GLN A 350 20.47 -1.69 -11.50
C GLN A 350 20.71 -2.43 -12.82
N ALA A 351 19.69 -2.52 -13.68
CA ALA A 351 19.81 -3.20 -14.96
C ALA A 351 20.89 -2.58 -15.86
N ILE A 352 20.96 -1.25 -15.94
CA ILE A 352 21.97 -0.50 -16.68
C ILE A 352 23.36 -0.73 -16.05
N SER A 353 23.47 -0.70 -14.73
CA SER A 353 24.72 -1.01 -14.02
C SER A 353 25.21 -2.42 -14.32
N ASP A 354 24.31 -3.37 -14.56
CA ASP A 354 24.61 -4.75 -14.94
C ASP A 354 24.86 -4.92 -16.45
N GLY A 355 24.84 -3.82 -17.21
CA GLY A 355 25.20 -3.79 -18.65
C GLY A 355 24.01 -3.88 -19.61
N ALA A 356 22.76 -3.66 -19.15
CA ALA A 356 21.61 -3.59 -20.06
C ALA A 356 21.57 -2.24 -20.79
N GLU A 357 21.26 -2.26 -22.08
CA GLU A 357 21.12 -1.06 -22.92
C GLU A 357 19.70 -0.44 -22.76
N LEU A 358 19.42 0.11 -21.56
CA LEU A 358 18.10 0.65 -21.18
C LEU A 358 18.12 2.14 -20.82
N GLU A 359 19.24 2.84 -21.11
CA GLU A 359 19.38 4.27 -20.84
C GLU A 359 18.28 5.10 -21.50
N GLY A 360 17.89 4.75 -22.73
CA GLY A 360 16.83 5.46 -23.45
C GLY A 360 15.47 5.38 -22.76
N VAL A 361 15.15 4.24 -22.15
CA VAL A 361 13.92 4.06 -21.36
C VAL A 361 13.99 4.90 -20.08
N ARG A 362 15.09 4.77 -19.34
CA ARG A 362 15.30 5.55 -18.11
C ARG A 362 15.25 7.05 -18.36
N ASP A 363 15.88 7.54 -19.43
CA ASP A 363 15.97 8.97 -19.74
C ASP A 363 14.59 9.52 -20.17
N ARG A 364 13.79 8.74 -20.90
CA ARG A 364 12.38 9.06 -21.20
C ARG A 364 11.55 9.22 -19.91
N ILE A 365 11.62 8.25 -19.00
CA ILE A 365 10.95 8.30 -17.70
C ILE A 365 11.39 9.56 -16.93
N ARG A 366 12.70 9.82 -16.87
CA ARG A 366 13.26 10.99 -16.20
C ARG A 366 12.71 12.29 -16.76
N GLU A 367 12.65 12.43 -18.10
CA GLU A 367 12.13 13.65 -18.75
C GLU A 367 10.69 13.92 -18.32
N VAL A 368 9.84 12.91 -18.35
CA VAL A 368 8.43 13.03 -17.96
C VAL A 368 8.28 13.34 -16.48
N VAL A 369 8.94 12.58 -15.60
CA VAL A 369 8.86 12.75 -14.13
C VAL A 369 9.27 14.16 -13.69
N LEU A 370 10.28 14.75 -14.34
CA LEU A 370 10.82 16.07 -14.00
C LEU A 370 10.15 17.23 -14.76
N SER A 371 9.21 16.97 -15.65
CA SER A 371 8.64 17.96 -16.58
C SER A 371 7.92 19.13 -15.91
N ARG A 372 7.58 19.03 -14.61
CA ARG A 372 6.90 20.07 -13.84
C ARG A 372 7.74 20.68 -12.71
N GLY A 373 9.06 20.64 -12.85
CA GLY A 373 9.98 21.34 -11.95
C GLY A 373 10.26 20.61 -10.64
N ALA A 374 9.94 19.32 -10.52
CA ALA A 374 10.15 18.55 -9.30
C ALA A 374 11.61 18.51 -8.83
N ALA A 375 12.58 18.64 -9.75
CA ALA A 375 14.01 18.72 -9.42
C ALA A 375 14.34 19.96 -8.57
N ASP A 376 13.69 21.11 -8.86
CA ASP A 376 13.88 22.35 -8.11
C ASP A 376 13.34 22.23 -6.66
N ASP A 377 12.36 21.35 -6.47
CA ASP A 377 11.77 21.02 -5.16
C ASP A 377 12.51 19.88 -4.43
N GLY A 378 13.60 19.38 -5.02
CA GLY A 378 14.51 18.39 -4.42
C GLY A 378 14.15 16.94 -4.73
N LEU A 379 13.36 16.64 -5.77
CA LEU A 379 13.18 15.27 -6.27
C LEU A 379 14.49 14.80 -6.93
N VAL A 380 14.94 13.62 -6.56
CA VAL A 380 16.14 13.01 -7.14
C VAL A 380 15.83 11.60 -7.66
N MET A 381 16.62 11.13 -8.64
CA MET A 381 16.60 9.73 -9.00
C MET A 381 17.24 8.92 -7.87
N GLY A 382 16.53 7.91 -7.38
CA GLY A 382 16.98 7.00 -6.34
C GLY A 382 17.70 5.79 -6.91
N GLU A 383 18.42 5.10 -6.03
CA GLU A 383 19.06 3.79 -6.28
C GLU A 383 18.20 2.68 -5.69
#